data_cb104bbf3be5827a5a231e2c21e3c44a
#
_entry.id   cb104bbf3be5827a5a231e2c21e3c44a
#
_cell.length_a   1.000
_cell.length_b   1.000
_cell.length_c   1.000
_cell.angle_alpha   90.00
_cell.angle_beta   90.00
_cell.angle_gamma   90.00
#
_symmetry.space_group_name_H-M   'P 1'
#
loop_
_entity.id
_entity.type
_entity.pdbx_description
1 polymer ?
#
loop_
_entity_poly.entity_id
_entity_poly.type
_entity_poly.pdbx_seq_one_letter_code
_entity_poly.pdbx_strand_id
1 'polypeptide(L)'
;MKQTLTQSMAWLHTWAGLIFGWLLFAVFLTGSLAVFDQEIDHWMQPEIGSAPISQLTAAHHALDYLNQHHADAKSWGISLPTGRSPGLTVSTGDRRSGTRVALDPATGEVVQARETAGGSFFFGFHFTLHLPRTLGVWLVGGLALAMLAALVSGIIIHKKIFKEFFTFRPGKGQRSWLDFHNASAVLMLPFHLMIAYTGLVIFLWMYMPAAVDALFKGDTQAWAQAAGNGRQEAGRSAQASTPSAAPLTALAPLLAQAEQRMGPLAGLSVQNPGTTAMRLQVRPVMGNRIELSKGLNMEFDGVSGKLLKDVADSRASVRVQKVMAGLHFAQFGGYPLRWLYFVCGLVSSAMIASGLVLFCVKRRRRLADRPVHVQRWQRIAEVLNVTCIAGLGIACIGLLWANRLLPAALEQRSGHETSVFFILWGTSLVHASLLPTPQAWRQQLSCAATLCLLLPALGWLGPGHDFKRWLLELTVLAIGLLLGLAALRTGRQAVTAANTVGSAEAAGVN
;
A
#
# COMPACT_ATOMS: atom_id res chain seq x y z
N MET A 1 -39.48 -20.04 13.10
CA MET A 1 -38.42 -20.92 13.64
C MET A 1 -37.29 -20.04 14.16
N LYS A 2 -36.90 -20.22 15.42
CA LYS A 2 -35.71 -19.52 15.97
C LYS A 2 -34.45 -20.00 15.24
N GLN A 3 -33.66 -19.08 14.65
CA GLN A 3 -32.40 -19.43 13.99
C GLN A 3 -31.37 -19.83 15.07
N THR A 4 -30.59 -20.88 14.80
CA THR A 4 -29.47 -21.22 15.66
C THR A 4 -28.34 -20.19 15.50
N LEU A 5 -27.48 -20.01 16.51
CA LEU A 5 -26.31 -19.11 16.45
C LEU A 5 -25.49 -19.39 15.18
N THR A 6 -25.24 -20.66 14.86
CA THR A 6 -24.49 -21.05 13.66
C THR A 6 -25.16 -20.57 12.35
N GLN A 7 -26.50 -20.64 12.29
CA GLN A 7 -27.24 -20.15 11.11
C GLN A 7 -27.17 -18.64 10.98
N SER A 8 -27.30 -17.91 12.10
CA SER A 8 -27.18 -16.44 12.12
C SER A 8 -25.76 -15.99 11.74
N MET A 9 -24.73 -16.67 12.24
CA MET A 9 -23.34 -16.39 11.87
C MET A 9 -23.03 -16.72 10.41
N ALA A 10 -23.60 -17.80 9.86
CA ALA A 10 -23.47 -18.15 8.44
C ALA A 10 -24.13 -17.10 7.53
N TRP A 11 -25.27 -16.57 7.95
CA TRP A 11 -25.93 -15.47 7.26
C TRP A 11 -25.06 -14.21 7.29
N LEU A 12 -24.58 -13.80 8.47
CA LEU A 12 -23.71 -12.64 8.65
C LEU A 12 -22.43 -12.77 7.81
N HIS A 13 -21.73 -13.91 7.90
CA HIS A 13 -20.50 -14.16 7.14
C HIS A 13 -20.72 -14.05 5.62
N THR A 14 -21.83 -14.65 5.14
CA THR A 14 -22.14 -14.65 3.71
C THR A 14 -22.42 -13.24 3.18
N TRP A 15 -23.23 -12.45 3.89
CA TRP A 15 -23.63 -11.14 3.42
C TRP A 15 -22.55 -10.07 3.67
N ALA A 16 -21.90 -10.10 4.84
CA ALA A 16 -20.77 -9.23 5.08
C ALA A 16 -19.63 -9.54 4.09
N GLY A 17 -19.33 -10.82 3.85
CA GLY A 17 -18.34 -11.23 2.87
C GLY A 17 -18.66 -10.78 1.44
N LEU A 18 -19.93 -10.75 1.03
CA LEU A 18 -20.30 -10.24 -0.29
C LEU A 18 -20.24 -8.70 -0.35
N ILE A 19 -20.93 -8.02 0.57
CA ILE A 19 -21.10 -6.56 0.51
C ILE A 19 -19.75 -5.84 0.64
N PHE A 20 -18.91 -6.28 1.57
CA PHE A 20 -17.62 -5.66 1.84
C PHE A 20 -16.45 -6.32 1.09
N GLY A 21 -16.65 -7.53 0.57
CA GLY A 21 -15.58 -8.33 -0.02
C GLY A 21 -14.90 -7.69 -1.24
N TRP A 22 -15.64 -6.98 -2.09
CA TRP A 22 -15.06 -6.30 -3.25
C TRP A 22 -14.09 -5.18 -2.83
N LEU A 23 -14.50 -4.35 -1.87
CA LEU A 23 -13.63 -3.29 -1.35
C LEU A 23 -12.50 -3.85 -0.50
N LEU A 24 -12.76 -4.90 0.30
CA LEU A 24 -11.71 -5.61 1.04
C LEU A 24 -10.65 -6.21 0.13
N PHE A 25 -11.07 -6.78 -1.01
CA PHE A 25 -10.12 -7.28 -2.01
C PHE A 25 -9.22 -6.15 -2.52
N ALA A 26 -9.81 -4.99 -2.85
CA ALA A 26 -9.06 -3.83 -3.31
C ALA A 26 -8.08 -3.32 -2.24
N VAL A 27 -8.52 -3.23 -0.98
CA VAL A 27 -7.68 -2.84 0.16
C VAL A 27 -6.52 -3.84 0.36
N PHE A 28 -6.78 -5.14 0.33
CA PHE A 28 -5.73 -6.16 0.54
C PHE A 28 -4.74 -6.21 -0.62
N LEU A 29 -5.20 -6.14 -1.88
CA LEU A 29 -4.31 -6.15 -3.03
C LEU A 29 -3.40 -4.92 -3.03
N THR A 30 -3.97 -3.72 -2.87
CA THR A 30 -3.17 -2.48 -2.87
C THR A 30 -2.28 -2.36 -1.63
N GLY A 31 -2.72 -2.87 -0.47
CA GLY A 31 -1.89 -2.99 0.72
C GLY A 31 -0.72 -3.94 0.54
N SER A 32 -0.90 -5.04 -0.21
CA SER A 32 0.20 -5.95 -0.55
C SER A 32 1.23 -5.26 -1.45
N LEU A 33 0.79 -4.48 -2.45
CA LEU A 33 1.68 -3.70 -3.31
C LEU A 33 2.38 -2.58 -2.52
N ALA A 34 1.70 -1.93 -1.57
CA ALA A 34 2.25 -0.87 -0.74
C ALA A 34 3.42 -1.31 0.16
N VAL A 35 3.59 -2.61 0.41
CA VAL A 35 4.77 -3.14 1.13
C VAL A 35 6.07 -2.79 0.38
N PHE A 36 6.00 -2.71 -0.95
CA PHE A 36 7.10 -2.40 -1.85
C PHE A 36 6.96 -1.00 -2.50
N ASP A 37 6.34 -0.04 -1.81
CA ASP A 37 6.09 1.32 -2.29
C ASP A 37 7.35 2.01 -2.83
N GLN A 38 8.48 1.95 -2.09
CA GLN A 38 9.73 2.60 -2.48
C GLN A 38 10.44 1.90 -3.65
N GLU A 39 10.33 0.59 -3.74
CA GLU A 39 10.85 -0.19 -4.86
C GLU A 39 10.06 0.08 -6.14
N ILE A 40 8.73 0.27 -6.02
CA ILE A 40 7.87 0.71 -7.13
C ILE A 40 8.21 2.13 -7.53
N ASP A 41 8.39 3.08 -6.58
CA ASP A 41 8.85 4.45 -6.86
C ASP A 41 10.17 4.43 -7.64
N HIS A 42 11.14 3.64 -7.19
CA HIS A 42 12.43 3.52 -7.85
C HIS A 42 12.34 2.95 -9.28
N TRP A 43 11.46 1.97 -9.50
CA TRP A 43 11.20 1.44 -10.84
C TRP A 43 10.50 2.48 -11.73
N MET A 44 9.58 3.26 -11.18
CA MET A 44 8.82 4.27 -11.92
C MET A 44 9.62 5.55 -12.22
N GLN A 45 10.77 5.77 -11.57
CA GLN A 45 11.70 6.88 -11.81
C GLN A 45 13.08 6.37 -12.25
N PRO A 46 13.21 5.88 -13.49
CA PRO A 46 14.46 5.28 -13.97
C PRO A 46 15.62 6.27 -14.10
N GLU A 47 15.34 7.56 -14.12
CA GLU A 47 16.32 8.64 -14.15
C GLU A 47 17.16 8.72 -12.87
N ILE A 48 16.60 8.24 -11.72
CA ILE A 48 17.31 8.25 -10.44
C ILE A 48 18.25 7.05 -10.37
N GLY A 49 19.54 7.34 -10.34
CA GLY A 49 20.61 6.35 -10.22
C GLY A 49 20.57 5.60 -8.88
N SER A 50 21.25 4.45 -8.82
CA SER A 50 21.36 3.59 -7.63
C SER A 50 22.78 3.35 -7.16
N ALA A 51 23.73 4.19 -7.60
CA ALA A 51 25.13 4.06 -7.18
C ALA A 51 25.25 4.20 -5.64
N PRO A 52 25.99 3.30 -4.97
CA PRO A 52 26.20 3.39 -3.54
C PRO A 52 27.08 4.59 -3.22
N ILE A 53 26.59 5.48 -2.39
CA ILE A 53 27.33 6.63 -1.90
C ILE A 53 27.14 6.84 -0.41
N SER A 54 28.13 7.47 0.26
CA SER A 54 27.99 7.78 1.67
C SER A 54 26.90 8.84 1.89
N GLN A 55 26.10 8.69 2.93
CA GLN A 55 25.08 9.68 3.29
C GLN A 55 25.69 11.04 3.62
N LEU A 56 26.91 11.06 4.15
CA LEU A 56 27.61 12.30 4.44
C LEU A 56 27.94 13.05 3.14
N THR A 57 28.48 12.39 2.12
CA THR A 57 28.77 12.99 0.82
C THR A 57 27.49 13.51 0.17
N ALA A 58 26.45 12.71 0.14
CA ALA A 58 25.16 13.13 -0.41
C ALA A 58 24.59 14.34 0.35
N ALA A 59 24.74 14.38 1.69
CA ALA A 59 24.29 15.53 2.49
C ALA A 59 25.06 16.79 2.17
N HIS A 60 26.38 16.70 1.93
CA HIS A 60 27.18 17.85 1.50
C HIS A 60 26.75 18.39 0.14
N HIS A 61 26.59 17.52 -0.87
CA HIS A 61 26.08 17.94 -2.18
C HIS A 61 24.69 18.60 -2.09
N ALA A 62 23.78 18.07 -1.25
CA ALA A 62 22.49 18.67 -1.02
C ALA A 62 22.56 20.05 -0.37
N LEU A 63 23.46 20.24 0.62
CA LEU A 63 23.68 21.54 1.29
C LEU A 63 24.33 22.55 0.34
N ASP A 64 25.30 22.14 -0.47
CA ASP A 64 25.96 23.00 -1.45
C ASP A 64 24.94 23.50 -2.50
N TYR A 65 24.09 22.61 -3.03
CA TYR A 65 23.01 22.98 -3.92
C TYR A 65 22.06 24.00 -3.28
N LEU A 66 21.59 23.71 -2.05
CA LEU A 66 20.64 24.57 -1.34
C LEU A 66 21.27 25.96 -0.99
N ASN A 67 22.52 25.99 -0.62
CA ASN A 67 23.24 27.23 -0.39
C ASN A 67 23.40 28.09 -1.66
N GLN A 68 23.65 27.47 -2.81
CA GLN A 68 23.81 28.17 -4.08
C GLN A 68 22.50 28.67 -4.67
N HIS A 69 21.41 27.91 -4.54
CA HIS A 69 20.15 28.17 -5.26
C HIS A 69 18.99 28.63 -4.37
N HIS A 70 19.08 28.41 -3.05
CA HIS A 70 17.97 28.65 -2.11
C HIS A 70 18.47 29.18 -0.75
N ALA A 71 19.48 30.03 -0.74
CA ALA A 71 20.07 30.58 0.50
C ALA A 71 19.06 31.41 1.32
N ASP A 72 18.08 32.02 0.68
CA ASP A 72 17.05 32.87 1.27
C ASP A 72 15.86 32.07 1.83
N ALA A 73 15.80 30.75 1.60
CA ALA A 73 14.70 29.92 2.06
C ALA A 73 14.69 29.75 3.58
N LYS A 74 13.54 29.89 4.21
CA LYS A 74 13.37 29.77 5.68
C LYS A 74 13.66 28.35 6.20
N SER A 75 13.56 27.36 5.34
CA SER A 75 13.84 25.97 5.72
C SER A 75 14.27 25.13 4.52
N TRP A 76 15.17 24.20 4.79
CA TRP A 76 15.61 23.17 3.86
C TRP A 76 15.21 21.81 4.36
N GLY A 77 14.76 20.95 3.45
CA GLY A 77 14.53 19.53 3.68
C GLY A 77 15.42 18.70 2.78
N ILE A 78 16.09 17.70 3.32
CA ILE A 78 16.98 16.81 2.58
C ILE A 78 16.51 15.37 2.87
N SER A 79 16.19 14.62 1.83
CA SER A 79 15.96 13.18 1.92
C SER A 79 17.20 12.46 1.43
N LEU A 80 17.86 11.76 2.34
CA LEU A 80 19.12 11.06 2.08
C LEU A 80 18.89 9.72 1.36
N PRO A 81 19.85 9.25 0.56
CA PRO A 81 19.85 7.91 0.03
C PRO A 81 19.78 6.86 1.14
N THR A 82 18.91 5.87 0.97
CA THR A 82 18.74 4.76 1.90
C THR A 82 18.82 3.41 1.19
N GLY A 83 18.91 2.34 1.95
CA GLY A 83 18.90 0.98 1.36
C GLY A 83 17.69 0.67 0.49
N ARG A 84 16.54 1.35 0.65
CA ARG A 84 15.33 1.19 -0.18
C ARG A 84 15.18 2.24 -1.27
N SER A 85 15.48 3.48 -0.95
CA SER A 85 15.36 4.64 -1.84
C SER A 85 16.75 5.21 -2.08
N PRO A 86 17.38 4.99 -3.25
CA PRO A 86 18.75 5.46 -3.51
C PRO A 86 18.83 6.95 -3.88
N GLY A 87 17.70 7.61 -4.13
CA GLY A 87 17.65 9.00 -4.56
C GLY A 87 18.00 10.00 -3.45
N LEU A 88 18.61 11.11 -3.87
CA LEU A 88 18.80 12.30 -3.07
C LEU A 88 17.78 13.36 -3.48
N THR A 89 17.02 13.89 -2.52
CA THR A 89 16.01 14.91 -2.83
C THR A 89 16.15 16.08 -1.88
N VAL A 90 16.13 17.28 -2.41
CA VAL A 90 16.09 18.52 -1.64
C VAL A 90 14.72 19.18 -1.77
N SER A 91 14.33 19.92 -0.75
CA SER A 91 13.07 20.69 -0.76
C SER A 91 13.23 21.98 0.03
N THR A 92 12.51 23.03 -0.37
CA THR A 92 12.46 24.32 0.31
C THR A 92 11.03 24.68 0.65
N GLY A 93 10.83 25.43 1.74
CA GLY A 93 9.51 25.86 2.15
C GLY A 93 8.64 24.78 2.81
N ASP A 94 7.35 25.04 2.89
CA ASP A 94 6.38 24.10 3.50
C ASP A 94 6.05 22.93 2.57
N ARG A 95 5.65 21.80 3.15
CA ARG A 95 5.30 20.56 2.42
C ARG A 95 4.26 20.76 1.29
N ARG A 96 3.45 21.81 1.33
CA ARG A 96 2.37 22.05 0.38
C ARG A 96 2.74 23.06 -0.73
N SER A 97 3.71 23.94 -0.50
CA SER A 97 4.08 25.03 -1.41
C SER A 97 5.57 25.06 -1.75
N GLY A 98 6.35 24.11 -1.23
CA GLY A 98 7.79 24.06 -1.42
C GLY A 98 8.21 23.42 -2.73
N THR A 99 9.32 23.90 -3.27
CA THR A 99 9.98 23.27 -4.44
C THR A 99 10.67 21.99 -4.01
N ARG A 100 10.56 20.94 -4.82
CA ARG A 100 11.29 19.68 -4.63
C ARG A 100 12.14 19.39 -5.85
N VAL A 101 13.41 19.09 -5.63
CA VAL A 101 14.39 18.81 -6.69
C VAL A 101 15.10 17.51 -6.38
N ALA A 102 15.21 16.63 -7.37
CA ALA A 102 16.02 15.42 -7.29
C ALA A 102 17.46 15.76 -7.70
N LEU A 103 18.43 15.28 -6.92
CA LEU A 103 19.84 15.44 -7.20
C LEU A 103 20.49 14.08 -7.38
N ASP A 104 21.52 14.02 -8.22
CA ASP A 104 22.42 12.87 -8.22
C ASP A 104 23.22 12.86 -6.91
N PRO A 105 23.14 11.80 -6.09
CA PRO A 105 23.83 11.77 -4.82
C PRO A 105 25.35 11.78 -4.95
N ALA A 106 25.91 11.38 -6.10
CA ALA A 106 27.35 11.31 -6.34
C ALA A 106 27.94 12.64 -6.82
N THR A 107 27.20 13.42 -7.60
CA THR A 107 27.70 14.67 -8.21
C THR A 107 27.04 15.92 -7.64
N GLY A 108 25.84 15.81 -7.05
CA GLY A 108 25.04 16.96 -6.62
C GLY A 108 24.29 17.65 -7.76
N GLU A 109 24.42 17.17 -8.99
CA GLU A 109 23.73 17.74 -10.15
C GLU A 109 22.24 17.45 -10.13
N VAL A 110 21.45 18.34 -10.73
CA VAL A 110 20.00 18.18 -10.83
C VAL A 110 19.63 17.04 -11.78
N VAL A 111 18.87 16.08 -11.27
CA VAL A 111 18.30 15.00 -12.07
C VAL A 111 16.89 15.38 -12.51
N GLN A 112 16.66 15.42 -13.81
CA GLN A 112 15.32 15.62 -14.39
C GLN A 112 14.51 14.31 -14.29
N ALA A 113 14.12 13.95 -13.05
CA ALA A 113 13.27 12.80 -12.82
C ALA A 113 11.84 13.12 -13.21
N ARG A 114 11.17 12.15 -13.88
CA ARG A 114 9.74 12.28 -14.21
C ARG A 114 8.89 12.37 -12.94
N GLU A 115 7.83 13.16 -13.01
CA GLU A 115 6.77 13.13 -12.00
C GLU A 115 6.00 11.81 -12.11
N THR A 116 5.66 11.18 -10.98
CA THR A 116 4.91 9.92 -10.97
C THR A 116 3.98 9.82 -9.77
N ALA A 117 2.88 9.07 -9.93
CA ALA A 117 2.03 8.65 -8.83
C ALA A 117 2.75 7.67 -7.89
N GLY A 118 3.68 6.89 -8.45
CA GLY A 118 4.58 6.02 -7.70
C GLY A 118 3.90 4.92 -6.91
N GLY A 119 4.69 4.24 -6.10
CA GLY A 119 4.21 3.26 -5.11
C GLY A 119 3.34 3.89 -4.04
N SER A 120 3.50 5.20 -3.79
CA SER A 120 2.67 5.98 -2.87
C SER A 120 1.19 6.01 -3.27
N PHE A 121 0.86 5.80 -4.55
CA PHE A 121 -0.51 5.62 -5.03
C PHE A 121 -1.16 4.39 -4.37
N PHE A 122 -0.49 3.24 -4.37
CA PHE A 122 -1.03 2.02 -3.77
C PHE A 122 -1.18 2.15 -2.25
N PHE A 123 -0.21 2.79 -1.59
CA PHE A 123 -0.31 3.11 -0.18
C PHE A 123 -1.52 4.02 0.10
N GLY A 124 -1.69 5.11 -0.64
CA GLY A 124 -2.83 6.02 -0.53
C GLY A 124 -4.16 5.32 -0.79
N PHE A 125 -4.25 4.52 -1.85
CA PHE A 125 -5.44 3.76 -2.21
C PHE A 125 -5.83 2.75 -1.14
N HIS A 126 -4.86 2.05 -0.54
CA HIS A 126 -5.09 1.08 0.53
C HIS A 126 -5.87 1.66 1.72
N PHE A 127 -5.56 2.86 2.18
CA PHE A 127 -6.18 3.41 3.38
C PHE A 127 -7.26 4.46 3.12
N THR A 128 -7.48 4.88 1.85
CA THR A 128 -8.51 5.86 1.49
C THR A 128 -9.39 5.45 0.31
N LEU A 129 -9.05 4.41 -0.44
CA LEU A 129 -9.68 4.05 -1.72
C LEU A 129 -9.69 5.24 -2.71
N HIS A 130 -8.68 6.10 -2.63
CA HIS A 130 -8.54 7.35 -3.39
C HIS A 130 -9.68 8.37 -3.16
N LEU A 131 -10.44 8.23 -2.07
CA LEU A 131 -11.46 9.17 -1.61
C LEU A 131 -10.81 10.29 -0.77
N PRO A 132 -11.54 11.41 -0.51
CA PRO A 132 -11.10 12.40 0.47
C PRO A 132 -10.72 11.72 1.78
N ARG A 133 -9.56 12.11 2.35
CA ARG A 133 -8.89 11.40 3.45
C ARG A 133 -9.83 10.98 4.59
N THR A 134 -10.64 11.89 5.09
CA THR A 134 -11.55 11.59 6.21
C THR A 134 -12.56 10.51 5.84
N LEU A 135 -13.24 10.65 4.72
CA LEU A 135 -14.22 9.67 4.24
C LEU A 135 -13.57 8.31 3.98
N GLY A 136 -12.41 8.31 3.30
CA GLY A 136 -11.69 7.09 2.98
C GLY A 136 -11.26 6.32 4.22
N VAL A 137 -10.68 7.00 5.22
CA VAL A 137 -10.26 6.37 6.48
C VAL A 137 -11.45 5.78 7.25
N TRP A 138 -12.59 6.47 7.32
CA TRP A 138 -13.80 5.93 7.94
C TRP A 138 -14.32 4.69 7.21
N LEU A 139 -14.35 4.73 5.89
CA LEU A 139 -14.80 3.59 5.08
C LEU A 139 -13.87 2.39 5.25
N VAL A 140 -12.55 2.58 5.13
CA VAL A 140 -11.57 1.49 5.28
C VAL A 140 -11.54 0.95 6.71
N GLY A 141 -11.75 1.81 7.73
CA GLY A 141 -11.93 1.37 9.11
C GLY A 141 -13.17 0.49 9.29
N GLY A 142 -14.29 0.87 8.66
CA GLY A 142 -15.51 0.04 8.61
C GLY A 142 -15.26 -1.30 7.93
N LEU A 143 -14.46 -1.34 6.84
CA LEU A 143 -14.05 -2.58 6.18
C LEU A 143 -13.19 -3.46 7.08
N ALA A 144 -12.25 -2.88 7.84
CA ALA A 144 -11.43 -3.63 8.80
C ALA A 144 -12.29 -4.24 9.92
N LEU A 145 -13.30 -3.50 10.42
CA LEU A 145 -14.25 -4.02 11.38
C LEU A 145 -15.11 -5.15 10.79
N ALA A 146 -15.59 -4.99 9.55
CA ALA A 146 -16.31 -6.03 8.82
C ALA A 146 -15.46 -7.28 8.63
N MET A 147 -14.16 -7.12 8.34
CA MET A 147 -13.21 -8.24 8.26
C MET A 147 -13.11 -9.00 9.59
N LEU A 148 -12.96 -8.30 10.72
CA LEU A 148 -12.94 -8.94 12.04
C LEU A 148 -14.25 -9.70 12.32
N ALA A 149 -15.41 -9.12 12.01
CA ALA A 149 -16.70 -9.78 12.13
C ALA A 149 -16.80 -11.03 11.23
N ALA A 150 -16.27 -10.95 10.01
CA ALA A 150 -16.20 -12.09 9.10
C ALA A 150 -15.29 -13.21 9.65
N LEU A 151 -14.14 -12.88 10.23
CA LEU A 151 -13.23 -13.85 10.85
C LEU A 151 -13.89 -14.55 12.04
N VAL A 152 -14.49 -13.79 12.97
CA VAL A 152 -15.19 -14.37 14.14
C VAL A 152 -16.35 -15.26 13.71
N SER A 153 -17.19 -14.80 12.78
CA SER A 153 -18.31 -15.59 12.26
C SER A 153 -17.83 -16.85 11.53
N GLY A 154 -16.74 -16.76 10.75
CA GLY A 154 -16.10 -17.88 10.06
C GLY A 154 -15.63 -18.97 11.04
N ILE A 155 -14.98 -18.60 12.14
CA ILE A 155 -14.53 -19.51 13.19
C ILE A 155 -15.74 -20.22 13.84
N ILE A 156 -16.82 -19.49 14.15
CA ILE A 156 -18.02 -20.04 14.79
C ILE A 156 -18.74 -21.04 13.86
N ILE A 157 -18.77 -20.77 12.55
CA ILE A 157 -19.43 -21.65 11.56
C ILE A 157 -18.61 -22.94 11.39
N HIS A 158 -17.29 -22.85 11.40
CA HIS A 158 -16.38 -23.96 11.07
C HIS A 158 -15.94 -24.76 12.30
N LYS A 159 -16.83 -25.58 12.87
CA LYS A 159 -16.58 -26.40 14.07
C LYS A 159 -15.38 -27.37 13.94
N LYS A 160 -14.97 -27.70 12.71
CA LYS A 160 -13.86 -28.66 12.43
C LYS A 160 -12.70 -27.99 11.68
N ILE A 161 -12.44 -26.73 11.97
CA ILE A 161 -11.53 -25.86 11.24
C ILE A 161 -10.14 -26.50 10.98
N PHE A 162 -9.52 -27.14 11.98
CA PHE A 162 -8.21 -27.75 11.83
C PHE A 162 -8.26 -29.14 11.17
N LYS A 163 -9.36 -29.88 11.30
CA LYS A 163 -9.51 -31.21 10.67
C LYS A 163 -9.68 -31.12 9.17
N GLU A 164 -10.43 -30.12 8.70
CA GLU A 164 -10.74 -29.90 7.28
C GLU A 164 -9.65 -29.06 6.58
N PHE A 165 -8.71 -28.45 7.30
CA PHE A 165 -7.61 -27.69 6.76
C PHE A 165 -6.75 -28.48 5.75
N PHE A 166 -6.47 -29.76 6.04
CA PHE A 166 -5.66 -30.63 5.19
C PHE A 166 -6.43 -31.30 4.04
N THR A 167 -7.72 -31.01 3.87
CA THR A 167 -8.55 -31.65 2.86
C THR A 167 -8.80 -30.73 1.66
N PHE A 168 -7.80 -30.55 0.79
CA PHE A 168 -7.96 -29.84 -0.46
C PHE A 168 -8.28 -30.82 -1.60
N ARG A 169 -9.41 -30.61 -2.29
CA ARG A 169 -9.91 -31.47 -3.37
C ARG A 169 -10.01 -30.69 -4.67
N PRO A 170 -8.95 -30.67 -5.50
CA PRO A 170 -8.94 -29.96 -6.78
C PRO A 170 -9.94 -30.57 -7.78
N GLY A 171 -10.49 -29.73 -8.68
CA GLY A 171 -11.36 -30.19 -9.77
C GLY A 171 -12.79 -30.59 -9.38
N LYS A 172 -13.23 -30.36 -8.13
CA LYS A 172 -14.59 -30.70 -7.63
C LYS A 172 -15.56 -29.50 -7.62
N GLY A 173 -15.36 -28.51 -8.49
CA GLY A 173 -16.24 -27.35 -8.65
C GLY A 173 -16.43 -26.54 -7.36
N GLN A 174 -17.68 -26.37 -6.90
CA GLN A 174 -17.99 -25.61 -5.68
C GLN A 174 -17.18 -26.07 -4.46
N ARG A 175 -16.90 -27.38 -4.34
CA ARG A 175 -16.17 -27.95 -3.20
C ARG A 175 -14.72 -27.53 -3.19
N SER A 176 -14.09 -27.44 -4.34
CA SER A 176 -12.70 -26.93 -4.47
C SER A 176 -12.59 -25.46 -4.03
N TRP A 177 -13.55 -24.63 -4.40
CA TRP A 177 -13.61 -23.23 -3.97
C TRP A 177 -13.78 -23.10 -2.44
N LEU A 178 -14.63 -23.95 -1.86
CA LEU A 178 -14.82 -23.99 -0.40
C LEU A 178 -13.56 -24.46 0.32
N ASP A 179 -12.95 -25.58 -0.15
CA ASP A 179 -11.74 -26.12 0.44
C ASP A 179 -10.59 -25.10 0.37
N PHE A 180 -10.41 -24.39 -0.76
CA PHE A 180 -9.41 -23.35 -0.91
C PHE A 180 -9.67 -22.14 0.02
N HIS A 181 -10.92 -21.66 0.06
CA HIS A 181 -11.30 -20.55 0.94
C HIS A 181 -11.01 -20.89 2.41
N ASN A 182 -11.41 -22.08 2.85
CA ASN A 182 -11.18 -22.52 4.23
C ASN A 182 -9.69 -22.68 4.54
N ALA A 183 -8.95 -23.37 3.67
CA ALA A 183 -7.52 -23.61 3.90
C ALA A 183 -6.73 -22.30 3.96
N SER A 184 -6.97 -21.38 3.02
CA SER A 184 -6.31 -20.06 3.01
C SER A 184 -6.75 -19.19 4.19
N ALA A 185 -8.04 -19.22 4.59
CA ALA A 185 -8.53 -18.47 5.74
C ALA A 185 -7.90 -18.93 7.06
N VAL A 186 -7.76 -20.26 7.25
CA VAL A 186 -7.14 -20.84 8.45
C VAL A 186 -5.65 -20.56 8.49
N LEU A 187 -4.95 -20.76 7.37
CA LEU A 187 -3.51 -20.49 7.25
C LEU A 187 -3.18 -19.03 7.58
N MET A 188 -3.97 -18.10 7.07
CA MET A 188 -3.76 -16.67 7.24
C MET A 188 -4.46 -16.09 8.49
N LEU A 189 -5.13 -16.89 9.32
CA LEU A 189 -5.91 -16.39 10.45
C LEU A 189 -5.10 -15.48 11.41
N PRO A 190 -3.88 -15.85 11.85
CA PRO A 190 -3.08 -14.96 12.69
C PRO A 190 -2.74 -13.64 11.99
N PHE A 191 -2.39 -13.71 10.69
CA PHE A 191 -2.09 -12.53 9.89
C PHE A 191 -3.32 -11.64 9.71
N HIS A 192 -4.50 -12.22 9.42
CA HIS A 192 -5.74 -11.47 9.27
C HIS A 192 -6.14 -10.74 10.54
N LEU A 193 -6.07 -11.42 11.69
CA LEU A 193 -6.36 -10.79 12.99
C LEU A 193 -5.39 -9.65 13.28
N MET A 194 -4.10 -9.88 13.08
CA MET A 194 -3.06 -8.89 13.31
C MET A 194 -3.26 -7.67 12.40
N ILE A 195 -3.39 -7.87 11.08
CA ILE A 195 -3.43 -6.76 10.12
C ILE A 195 -4.71 -5.93 10.23
N ALA A 196 -5.87 -6.56 10.45
CA ALA A 196 -7.14 -5.86 10.61
C ALA A 196 -7.18 -5.07 11.93
N TYR A 197 -6.75 -5.68 13.04
CA TYR A 197 -6.72 -5.03 14.35
C TYR A 197 -5.72 -3.86 14.39
N THR A 198 -4.51 -4.07 13.90
CA THR A 198 -3.48 -3.01 13.90
C THR A 198 -3.85 -1.85 12.99
N GLY A 199 -4.53 -2.11 11.86
CA GLY A 199 -5.08 -1.07 10.98
C GLY A 199 -6.09 -0.17 11.70
N LEU A 200 -6.97 -0.74 12.51
CA LEU A 200 -7.90 0.04 13.34
C LEU A 200 -7.17 0.88 14.40
N VAL A 201 -6.16 0.32 15.04
CA VAL A 201 -5.41 1.03 16.10
C VAL A 201 -4.66 2.26 15.56
N ILE A 202 -4.19 2.23 14.31
CA ILE A 202 -3.48 3.37 13.70
C ILE A 202 -4.33 4.64 13.68
N PHE A 203 -5.62 4.52 13.43
CA PHE A 203 -6.57 5.63 13.33
C PHE A 203 -7.57 5.68 14.49
N LEU A 204 -7.25 5.05 15.62
CA LEU A 204 -8.16 4.95 16.79
C LEU A 204 -8.74 6.31 17.19
N TRP A 205 -7.93 7.35 17.20
CA TRP A 205 -8.35 8.70 17.54
C TRP A 205 -9.38 9.31 16.55
N MET A 206 -9.36 8.88 15.29
CA MET A 206 -10.37 9.28 14.30
C MET A 206 -11.69 8.53 14.51
N TYR A 207 -11.63 7.28 14.94
CA TYR A 207 -12.82 6.45 15.15
C TYR A 207 -13.47 6.67 16.50
N MET A 208 -12.70 7.17 17.49
CA MET A 208 -13.16 7.43 18.86
C MET A 208 -12.90 8.88 19.27
N PRO A 209 -13.51 9.88 18.59
CA PRO A 209 -13.30 11.29 18.91
C PRO A 209 -13.75 11.64 20.32
N ALA A 210 -14.75 10.95 20.87
CA ALA A 210 -15.25 11.16 22.22
C ALA A 210 -14.17 11.07 23.31
N ALA A 211 -13.12 10.26 23.11
CA ALA A 211 -11.98 10.21 24.04
C ALA A 211 -11.15 11.50 24.01
N VAL A 212 -11.00 12.12 22.84
CA VAL A 212 -10.30 13.41 22.67
C VAL A 212 -11.17 14.53 23.26
N ASP A 213 -12.47 14.49 23.02
CA ASP A 213 -13.42 15.48 23.56
C ASP A 213 -13.45 15.43 25.09
N ALA A 214 -13.55 14.23 25.70
CA ALA A 214 -13.64 14.06 27.13
C ALA A 214 -12.34 14.40 27.87
N LEU A 215 -11.17 14.02 27.32
CA LEU A 215 -9.87 14.18 28.00
C LEU A 215 -9.14 15.46 27.64
N PHE A 216 -9.39 16.00 26.46
CA PHE A 216 -8.67 17.17 25.91
C PHE A 216 -9.62 18.28 25.44
N LYS A 217 -10.91 18.23 25.77
CA LYS A 217 -11.93 19.22 25.37
C LYS A 217 -11.97 19.49 23.87
N GLY A 218 -11.75 18.45 23.07
CA GLY A 218 -11.69 18.55 21.61
C GLY A 218 -10.36 19.08 21.05
N ASP A 219 -9.40 19.43 21.89
CA ASP A 219 -8.08 19.90 21.45
C ASP A 219 -7.23 18.73 20.94
N THR A 220 -7.26 18.55 19.61
CA THR A 220 -6.49 17.53 18.90
C THR A 220 -4.98 17.78 18.91
N GLN A 221 -4.53 19.04 19.13
CA GLN A 221 -3.11 19.37 19.25
C GLN A 221 -2.59 18.96 20.63
N ALA A 222 -3.29 19.29 21.69
CA ALA A 222 -2.95 18.83 23.04
C ALA A 222 -2.92 17.31 23.13
N TRP A 223 -3.90 16.64 22.52
CA TRP A 223 -3.88 15.18 22.41
C TRP A 223 -2.66 14.67 21.63
N ALA A 224 -2.36 15.26 20.46
CA ALA A 224 -1.22 14.85 19.63
C ALA A 224 0.12 15.05 20.39
N GLN A 225 0.25 16.10 21.18
CA GLN A 225 1.42 16.35 22.04
C GLN A 225 1.49 15.29 23.16
N ALA A 226 0.37 15.00 23.84
CA ALA A 226 0.30 13.99 24.88
C ALA A 226 0.58 12.58 24.33
N ALA A 227 0.16 12.29 23.09
CA ALA A 227 0.43 11.05 22.36
C ALA A 227 1.87 10.97 21.78
N GLY A 228 2.72 11.99 22.00
CA GLY A 228 4.06 12.03 21.45
C GLY A 228 4.15 12.21 19.92
N ASN A 229 3.02 12.55 19.29
CA ASN A 229 2.88 12.80 17.84
C ASN A 229 2.77 14.30 17.53
N GLY A 230 2.71 15.16 18.55
CA GLY A 230 2.62 16.60 18.39
C GLY A 230 3.92 17.17 17.83
N ARG A 231 3.82 18.09 16.88
CA ARG A 231 4.88 19.07 16.67
C ARG A 231 5.03 19.80 18.01
N GLN A 232 6.12 19.57 18.74
CA GLN A 232 6.51 20.57 19.70
C GLN A 232 6.75 21.85 18.89
N GLU A 233 5.89 22.83 19.08
CA GLU A 233 6.26 24.18 18.70
C GLU A 233 7.58 24.43 19.39
N ALA A 234 8.64 24.54 18.59
CA ALA A 234 9.92 25.02 19.07
C ALA A 234 9.61 26.32 19.83
N GLY A 235 9.89 26.31 21.11
CA GLY A 235 9.43 27.34 22.05
C GLY A 235 9.55 28.73 21.46
N ARG A 236 8.43 29.44 21.42
CA ARG A 236 8.34 30.89 21.22
C ARG A 236 8.98 31.59 22.41
N SER A 237 10.27 31.41 22.59
CA SER A 237 11.04 32.17 23.54
C SER A 237 12.52 32.25 23.11
N ALA A 238 12.71 32.91 22.00
CA ALA A 238 13.97 33.64 21.81
C ALA A 238 13.58 35.05 21.43
N GLN A 239 13.92 36.00 22.30
CA GLN A 239 13.87 37.41 22.05
C GLN A 239 14.33 37.70 20.63
N ALA A 240 13.57 38.51 19.92
CA ALA A 240 13.83 38.96 18.56
C ALA A 240 15.08 39.85 18.51
N SER A 241 16.26 39.26 18.62
CA SER A 241 17.46 39.80 18.03
C SER A 241 17.47 39.35 16.57
N THR A 242 17.64 40.28 15.66
CA THR A 242 17.80 39.98 14.23
C THR A 242 18.91 38.94 14.09
N PRO A 243 18.63 37.72 13.56
CA PRO A 243 19.67 36.69 13.50
C PRO A 243 20.83 37.18 12.61
N SER A 244 22.02 37.14 13.09
CA SER A 244 23.23 37.45 12.30
C SER A 244 23.59 36.24 11.44
N ALA A 245 24.35 36.47 10.36
CA ALA A 245 24.86 35.41 9.50
C ALA A 245 25.79 34.47 10.27
N ALA A 246 25.60 33.16 10.11
CA ALA A 246 26.43 32.13 10.73
C ALA A 246 26.51 30.89 9.85
N PRO A 247 27.71 30.29 9.68
CA PRO A 247 27.83 29.04 8.91
C PRO A 247 27.33 27.85 9.68
N LEU A 248 26.93 26.80 8.95
CA LEU A 248 26.60 25.50 9.52
C LEU A 248 27.88 24.85 10.07
N THR A 249 27.81 24.30 11.27
CA THR A 249 28.91 23.52 11.86
C THR A 249 29.17 22.22 11.09
N ALA A 250 30.32 21.56 11.35
CA ALA A 250 30.67 20.31 10.71
C ALA A 250 29.58 19.24 10.87
N LEU A 251 29.10 18.70 9.75
CA LEU A 251 27.93 17.78 9.72
C LEU A 251 28.29 16.37 10.19
N ALA A 252 29.51 15.91 9.91
CA ALA A 252 29.94 14.53 10.18
C ALA A 252 29.73 14.08 11.63
N PRO A 253 30.16 14.82 12.68
CA PRO A 253 29.95 14.39 14.06
C PRO A 253 28.46 14.35 14.45
N LEU A 254 27.63 15.25 13.89
CA LEU A 254 26.22 15.32 14.19
C LEU A 254 25.47 14.12 13.59
N LEU A 255 25.78 13.73 12.35
CA LEU A 255 25.21 12.56 11.71
C LEU A 255 25.68 11.28 12.42
N ALA A 256 26.96 11.15 12.77
CA ALA A 256 27.47 9.99 13.49
C ALA A 256 26.78 9.82 14.86
N GLN A 257 26.61 10.90 15.63
CA GLN A 257 25.88 10.87 16.89
C GLN A 257 24.43 10.47 16.69
N ALA A 258 23.75 11.02 15.68
CA ALA A 258 22.37 10.71 15.38
C ALA A 258 22.21 9.24 14.93
N GLU A 259 23.10 8.72 14.09
CA GLU A 259 23.10 7.34 13.63
C GLU A 259 23.36 6.35 14.78
N GLN A 260 24.31 6.65 15.66
CA GLN A 260 24.57 5.84 16.85
C GLN A 260 23.33 5.74 17.75
N ARG A 261 22.55 6.81 17.88
CA ARG A 261 21.41 6.91 18.79
C ARG A 261 20.12 6.34 18.17
N MET A 262 19.89 6.56 16.88
CA MET A 262 18.64 6.27 16.20
C MET A 262 18.73 5.13 15.17
N GLY A 263 19.95 4.72 14.78
CA GLY A 263 20.20 3.83 13.64
C GLY A 263 20.20 4.57 12.30
N PRO A 264 20.07 3.85 11.16
CA PRO A 264 20.19 4.42 9.82
C PRO A 264 19.34 5.68 9.62
N LEU A 265 19.88 6.68 8.96
CA LEU A 265 19.25 7.97 8.77
C LEU A 265 18.43 8.00 7.47
N ALA A 266 17.34 8.77 7.46
CA ALA A 266 16.49 9.00 6.29
C ALA A 266 16.57 10.42 5.76
N GLY A 267 16.99 11.39 6.56
CA GLY A 267 17.06 12.76 6.10
C GLY A 267 17.30 13.80 7.17
N LEU A 268 17.49 15.00 6.70
CA LEU A 268 17.78 16.19 7.47
C LEU A 268 16.75 17.26 7.20
N SER A 269 16.61 18.19 8.14
CA SER A 269 15.85 19.41 7.96
C SER A 269 16.61 20.55 8.64
N VAL A 270 16.88 21.61 7.91
CA VAL A 270 17.54 22.80 8.42
C VAL A 270 16.51 23.93 8.49
N GLN A 271 16.33 24.52 9.65
CA GLN A 271 15.51 25.71 9.84
C GLN A 271 16.39 26.93 10.03
N ASN A 272 15.95 28.06 9.49
CA ASN A 272 16.70 29.34 9.49
C ASN A 272 18.15 29.16 9.01
N PRO A 273 18.39 28.56 7.83
CA PRO A 273 19.73 28.32 7.33
C PRO A 273 20.52 29.63 7.21
N GLY A 274 21.82 29.55 7.39
CA GLY A 274 22.74 30.72 7.28
C GLY A 274 22.63 31.72 8.43
N THR A 275 21.89 31.44 9.50
CA THR A 275 21.71 32.38 10.62
C THR A 275 22.12 31.77 11.96
N THR A 276 22.37 32.64 12.97
CA THR A 276 22.64 32.22 14.36
C THR A 276 21.49 31.49 15.02
N ALA A 277 20.27 31.53 14.44
CA ALA A 277 19.08 30.80 14.90
C ALA A 277 18.91 29.47 14.20
N MET A 278 19.92 28.99 13.47
CA MET A 278 19.89 27.76 12.69
C MET A 278 19.64 26.51 13.57
N ARG A 279 18.72 25.65 13.16
CA ARG A 279 18.41 24.36 13.78
C ARG A 279 18.54 23.25 12.76
N LEU A 280 19.28 22.20 13.13
CA LEU A 280 19.41 20.98 12.34
C LEU A 280 18.59 19.86 12.99
N GLN A 281 17.62 19.32 12.30
CA GLN A 281 16.88 18.13 12.72
C GLN A 281 17.28 16.93 11.86
N VAL A 282 17.62 15.82 12.51
CA VAL A 282 18.01 14.57 11.86
C VAL A 282 16.93 13.53 12.13
N ARG A 283 16.52 12.79 11.10
CA ARG A 283 15.46 11.79 11.17
C ARG A 283 15.99 10.41 10.79
N PRO A 284 15.64 9.34 11.54
CA PRO A 284 16.00 7.98 11.19
C PRO A 284 15.13 7.42 10.06
N VAL A 285 15.58 6.32 9.47
CA VAL A 285 14.75 5.48 8.60
C VAL A 285 13.56 4.94 9.39
N MET A 286 12.38 5.03 8.80
CA MET A 286 11.18 4.46 9.37
C MET A 286 11.29 2.92 9.36
N GLY A 287 11.21 2.27 10.53
CA GLY A 287 11.16 0.82 10.59
C GLY A 287 12.50 0.10 10.73
N ASN A 288 13.54 0.75 11.23
CA ASN A 288 14.75 0.07 11.71
C ASN A 288 14.50 -0.78 12.99
N ARG A 289 13.35 -0.61 13.62
CA ARG A 289 12.86 -1.39 14.77
C ARG A 289 11.34 -1.61 14.64
N ILE A 290 10.78 -2.54 15.43
CA ILE A 290 9.34 -2.85 15.43
C ILE A 290 8.49 -1.62 15.82
N GLU A 291 8.97 -0.80 16.73
CA GLU A 291 8.35 0.48 17.05
C GLU A 291 8.54 1.44 15.87
N LEU A 292 7.45 1.84 15.23
CA LEU A 292 7.52 2.76 14.09
C LEU A 292 8.16 4.08 14.50
N SER A 293 9.27 4.45 13.85
CA SER A 293 10.07 5.64 14.16
C SER A 293 9.45 6.96 13.63
N LYS A 294 8.16 6.95 13.29
CA LYS A 294 7.45 8.13 12.80
C LYS A 294 7.48 9.25 13.86
N GLY A 295 7.94 10.43 13.47
CA GLY A 295 8.05 11.60 14.36
C GLY A 295 9.28 11.60 15.26
N LEU A 296 10.12 10.56 15.21
CA LEU A 296 11.40 10.54 15.91
C LEU A 296 12.38 11.47 15.21
N ASN A 297 13.03 12.35 15.97
CA ASN A 297 14.11 13.21 15.48
C ASN A 297 15.03 13.61 16.63
N MET A 298 16.29 13.85 16.29
CA MET A 298 17.24 14.60 17.13
C MET A 298 17.37 16.01 16.58
N GLU A 299 17.55 17.00 17.45
CA GLU A 299 17.70 18.39 17.07
C GLU A 299 18.98 18.94 17.64
N PHE A 300 19.74 19.59 16.78
CA PHE A 300 21.03 20.24 17.12
C PHE A 300 20.97 21.73 16.82
N ASP A 301 21.71 22.52 17.58
CA ASP A 301 22.04 23.86 17.21
C ASP A 301 22.96 23.84 15.98
N GLY A 302 22.54 24.50 14.90
CA GLY A 302 23.24 24.40 13.62
C GLY A 302 24.60 25.10 13.60
N VAL A 303 24.88 26.01 14.53
CA VAL A 303 26.11 26.77 14.60
C VAL A 303 27.13 26.13 15.56
N SER A 304 26.69 25.83 16.80
CA SER A 304 27.55 25.25 17.82
C SER A 304 27.63 23.72 17.79
N GLY A 305 26.70 23.04 17.10
CA GLY A 305 26.59 21.58 17.11
C GLY A 305 26.03 21.02 18.41
N LYS A 306 25.61 21.86 19.36
CA LYS A 306 25.07 21.41 20.64
C LYS A 306 23.74 20.64 20.44
N LEU A 307 23.62 19.47 21.08
CA LEU A 307 22.37 18.73 21.11
C LEU A 307 21.30 19.49 21.91
N LEU A 308 20.20 19.84 21.27
CA LEU A 308 19.08 20.59 21.85
C LEU A 308 17.94 19.68 22.25
N LYS A 309 17.71 18.63 21.46
CA LYS A 309 16.67 17.62 21.71
C LYS A 309 17.19 16.24 21.38
N ASP A 310 17.20 15.38 22.38
CA ASP A 310 17.47 13.94 22.20
C ASP A 310 16.17 13.16 21.96
N VAL A 311 16.32 11.93 21.55
CA VAL A 311 15.24 10.97 21.43
C VAL A 311 14.69 10.64 22.83
N ALA A 312 13.47 11.08 23.08
CA ALA A 312 12.81 10.76 24.35
C ALA A 312 12.21 9.34 24.31
N ASP A 313 12.28 8.64 25.42
CA ASP A 313 11.58 7.37 25.59
C ASP A 313 10.06 7.58 25.50
N SER A 314 9.41 6.76 24.68
CA SER A 314 7.96 6.81 24.54
C SER A 314 7.28 6.27 25.80
N ARG A 315 6.24 6.95 26.26
CA ARG A 315 5.33 6.39 27.29
C ARG A 315 4.82 5.01 26.84
N ALA A 316 4.52 4.10 27.77
CA ALA A 316 4.11 2.74 27.47
C ALA A 316 2.93 2.67 26.47
N SER A 317 1.90 3.55 26.63
CA SER A 317 0.76 3.64 25.71
C SER A 317 1.16 4.04 24.28
N VAL A 318 2.07 5.01 24.16
CA VAL A 318 2.61 5.48 22.88
C VAL A 318 3.46 4.37 22.23
N ARG A 319 4.24 3.65 23.04
CA ARG A 319 5.05 2.51 22.57
C ARG A 319 4.15 1.41 22.00
N VAL A 320 3.06 1.04 22.69
CA VAL A 320 2.08 0.05 22.17
C VAL A 320 1.53 0.51 20.82
N GLN A 321 1.10 1.76 20.68
CA GLN A 321 0.59 2.29 19.41
C GLN A 321 1.66 2.24 18.30
N LYS A 322 2.92 2.61 18.61
CA LYS A 322 4.04 2.54 17.66
C LYS A 322 4.35 1.11 17.24
N VAL A 323 4.27 0.13 18.16
CA VAL A 323 4.43 -1.29 17.84
C VAL A 323 3.29 -1.78 16.95
N MET A 324 2.03 -1.43 17.26
CA MET A 324 0.89 -1.79 16.41
C MET A 324 1.04 -1.21 15.00
N ALA A 325 1.44 0.05 14.90
CA ALA A 325 1.74 0.68 13.62
C ALA A 325 2.90 -0.02 12.90
N GLY A 326 3.98 -0.36 13.60
CA GLY A 326 5.12 -1.10 13.04
C GLY A 326 4.72 -2.47 12.49
N LEU A 327 3.92 -3.23 13.23
CA LEU A 327 3.35 -4.50 12.76
C LEU A 327 2.48 -4.32 11.51
N HIS A 328 1.72 -3.24 11.41
CA HIS A 328 0.89 -2.99 10.23
C HIS A 328 1.70 -2.60 9.00
N PHE A 329 2.68 -1.70 9.16
CA PHE A 329 3.45 -1.17 8.05
C PHE A 329 4.54 -2.12 7.53
N ALA A 330 4.88 -3.18 8.26
CA ALA A 330 5.93 -4.14 7.90
C ALA A 330 7.28 -3.49 7.53
N GLN A 331 7.61 -2.36 8.17
CA GLN A 331 8.83 -1.61 7.84
C GLN A 331 10.08 -2.20 8.48
N PHE A 332 9.95 -2.95 9.60
CA PHE A 332 11.04 -3.63 10.30
C PHE A 332 11.38 -4.99 9.67
N GLY A 333 12.49 -5.60 10.07
CA GLY A 333 12.85 -6.96 9.65
C GLY A 333 13.34 -7.10 8.20
N GLY A 334 13.55 -6.00 7.50
CA GLY A 334 14.13 -5.99 6.16
C GLY A 334 13.29 -6.68 5.08
N TYR A 335 13.96 -7.09 3.99
CA TYR A 335 13.30 -7.74 2.85
C TYR A 335 12.63 -9.09 3.17
N PRO A 336 13.18 -9.98 4.03
CA PRO A 336 12.50 -11.23 4.33
C PRO A 336 11.09 -11.03 4.91
N LEU A 337 10.94 -10.09 5.85
CA LEU A 337 9.65 -9.80 6.44
C LEU A 337 8.70 -9.13 5.43
N ARG A 338 9.20 -8.24 4.57
CA ARG A 338 8.40 -7.62 3.49
C ARG A 338 7.84 -8.66 2.53
N TRP A 339 8.66 -9.60 2.10
CA TRP A 339 8.22 -10.70 1.26
C TRP A 339 7.17 -11.58 1.94
N LEU A 340 7.35 -11.84 3.24
CA LEU A 340 6.34 -12.58 4.01
C LEU A 340 4.99 -11.83 4.02
N TYR A 341 4.98 -10.53 4.30
CA TYR A 341 3.76 -9.73 4.29
C TYR A 341 3.13 -9.65 2.89
N PHE A 342 3.94 -9.49 1.86
CA PHE A 342 3.47 -9.48 0.48
C PHE A 342 2.77 -10.79 0.11
N VAL A 343 3.41 -11.93 0.39
CA VAL A 343 2.84 -13.25 0.11
C VAL A 343 1.58 -13.49 0.96
N CYS A 344 1.60 -13.17 2.25
CA CYS A 344 0.42 -13.25 3.11
C CYS A 344 -0.73 -12.38 2.59
N GLY A 345 -0.42 -11.16 2.14
CA GLY A 345 -1.40 -10.25 1.55
C GLY A 345 -2.00 -10.76 0.23
N LEU A 346 -1.18 -11.34 -0.65
CA LEU A 346 -1.67 -11.97 -1.88
C LEU A 346 -2.52 -13.21 -1.60
N VAL A 347 -2.13 -14.07 -0.66
CA VAL A 347 -2.94 -15.23 -0.24
C VAL A 347 -4.26 -14.77 0.39
N SER A 348 -4.24 -13.69 1.17
CA SER A 348 -5.44 -13.06 1.73
C SER A 348 -6.36 -12.52 0.63
N SER A 349 -5.81 -11.84 -0.38
CA SER A 349 -6.57 -11.39 -1.54
C SER A 349 -7.21 -12.56 -2.29
N ALA A 350 -6.47 -13.65 -2.50
CA ALA A 350 -6.98 -14.87 -3.12
C ALA A 350 -8.06 -15.55 -2.26
N MET A 351 -7.94 -15.52 -0.93
CA MET A 351 -8.96 -16.01 0.00
C MET A 351 -10.27 -15.19 -0.13
N ILE A 352 -10.19 -13.86 -0.16
CA ILE A 352 -11.36 -13.00 -0.35
C ILE A 352 -11.99 -13.26 -1.72
N ALA A 353 -11.18 -13.30 -2.78
CA ALA A 353 -11.63 -13.59 -4.14
C ALA A 353 -12.36 -14.95 -4.23
N SER A 354 -11.81 -15.99 -3.60
CA SER A 354 -12.44 -17.31 -3.59
C SER A 354 -13.80 -17.32 -2.88
N GLY A 355 -13.96 -16.55 -1.81
CA GLY A 355 -15.23 -16.35 -1.11
C GLY A 355 -16.28 -15.69 -1.99
N LEU A 356 -15.90 -14.62 -2.71
CA LEU A 356 -16.77 -13.92 -3.66
C LEU A 356 -17.20 -14.82 -4.82
N VAL A 357 -16.27 -15.59 -5.39
CA VAL A 357 -16.58 -16.57 -6.46
C VAL A 357 -17.47 -17.69 -5.92
N LEU A 358 -17.17 -18.23 -4.72
CA LEU A 358 -17.95 -19.29 -4.08
C LEU A 358 -19.41 -18.87 -3.87
N PHE A 359 -19.65 -17.61 -3.49
CA PHE A 359 -21.01 -17.09 -3.36
C PHE A 359 -21.81 -17.25 -4.67
N CYS A 360 -21.23 -16.84 -5.81
CA CYS A 360 -21.87 -16.94 -7.11
C CYS A 360 -22.04 -18.39 -7.57
N VAL A 361 -20.99 -19.22 -7.44
CA VAL A 361 -21.02 -20.65 -7.84
C VAL A 361 -22.07 -21.44 -7.06
N LYS A 362 -22.17 -21.20 -5.74
CA LYS A 362 -23.16 -21.88 -4.88
C LYS A 362 -24.60 -21.55 -5.25
N ARG A 363 -24.86 -20.32 -5.71
CA ARG A 363 -26.22 -19.84 -6.00
C ARG A 363 -26.66 -20.11 -7.43
N ARG A 364 -25.72 -20.19 -8.37
CA ARG A 364 -26.02 -20.30 -9.81
C ARG A 364 -27.04 -21.38 -10.14
N ARG A 365 -26.86 -22.62 -9.61
CA ARG A 365 -27.79 -23.74 -9.82
C ARG A 365 -29.16 -23.50 -9.20
N ARG A 366 -29.25 -22.81 -8.06
CA ARG A 366 -30.51 -22.54 -7.33
C ARG A 366 -31.32 -21.40 -7.93
N LEU A 367 -30.68 -20.55 -8.74
CA LEU A 367 -31.30 -19.34 -9.30
C LEU A 367 -31.66 -19.50 -10.78
N ALA A 368 -31.32 -20.62 -11.44
CA ALA A 368 -31.57 -20.83 -12.85
C ALA A 368 -33.09 -20.70 -13.20
N ASP A 369 -33.96 -21.23 -12.33
CA ASP A 369 -35.41 -21.22 -12.52
C ASP A 369 -36.11 -20.09 -11.74
N ARG A 370 -35.39 -19.10 -11.26
CA ARG A 370 -35.96 -17.99 -10.48
C ARG A 370 -36.33 -16.80 -11.37
N PRO A 371 -37.20 -15.88 -10.91
CA PRO A 371 -37.59 -14.69 -11.65
C PRO A 371 -36.39 -13.84 -12.12
N VAL A 372 -36.53 -13.15 -13.25
CA VAL A 372 -35.49 -12.38 -13.94
C VAL A 372 -34.79 -11.37 -13.03
N HIS A 373 -35.52 -10.69 -12.12
CA HIS A 373 -34.92 -9.75 -11.19
C HIS A 373 -33.91 -10.40 -10.23
N VAL A 374 -34.15 -11.65 -9.81
CA VAL A 374 -33.23 -12.41 -8.95
C VAL A 374 -31.98 -12.82 -9.73
N GLN A 375 -32.14 -13.20 -11.00
CA GLN A 375 -31.03 -13.52 -11.89
C GLN A 375 -30.19 -12.28 -12.20
N ARG A 376 -30.80 -11.08 -12.29
CA ARG A 376 -30.07 -9.80 -12.46
C ARG A 376 -29.11 -9.51 -11.29
N TRP A 377 -29.55 -9.71 -10.04
CA TRP A 377 -28.67 -9.54 -8.88
C TRP A 377 -27.48 -10.50 -8.89
N GLN A 378 -27.71 -11.75 -9.30
CA GLN A 378 -26.63 -12.72 -9.48
C GLN A 378 -25.65 -12.23 -10.56
N ARG A 379 -26.16 -11.72 -11.69
CA ARG A 379 -25.33 -11.19 -12.76
C ARG A 379 -24.50 -9.97 -12.31
N ILE A 380 -25.08 -9.05 -11.54
CA ILE A 380 -24.36 -7.91 -10.97
C ILE A 380 -23.20 -8.40 -10.09
N ALA A 381 -23.43 -9.36 -9.20
CA ALA A 381 -22.37 -9.90 -8.35
C ALA A 381 -21.25 -10.58 -9.18
N GLU A 382 -21.60 -11.29 -10.26
CA GLU A 382 -20.62 -11.90 -11.16
C GLU A 382 -19.79 -10.85 -11.92
N VAL A 383 -20.41 -9.79 -12.42
CA VAL A 383 -19.73 -8.66 -13.08
C VAL A 383 -18.78 -7.96 -12.11
N LEU A 384 -19.24 -7.65 -10.90
CA LEU A 384 -18.42 -7.02 -9.86
C LEU A 384 -17.23 -7.92 -9.45
N ASN A 385 -17.42 -9.25 -9.39
CA ASN A 385 -16.33 -10.18 -9.12
C ASN A 385 -15.22 -10.08 -10.20
N VAL A 386 -15.59 -10.11 -11.49
CA VAL A 386 -14.63 -9.99 -12.59
C VAL A 386 -13.91 -8.65 -12.52
N THR A 387 -14.66 -7.56 -12.36
CA THR A 387 -14.13 -6.19 -12.34
C THR A 387 -13.20 -5.95 -11.15
N CYS A 388 -13.62 -6.38 -9.95
CA CYS A 388 -12.82 -6.11 -8.75
C CYS A 388 -11.61 -7.04 -8.62
N ILE A 389 -11.65 -8.25 -9.18
CA ILE A 389 -10.53 -9.20 -9.05
C ILE A 389 -9.59 -9.08 -10.26
N ALA A 390 -10.06 -9.38 -11.46
CA ALA A 390 -9.22 -9.33 -12.66
C ALA A 390 -9.02 -7.89 -13.16
N GLY A 391 -10.10 -7.09 -13.20
CA GLY A 391 -10.06 -5.70 -13.67
C GLY A 391 -9.19 -4.80 -12.81
N LEU A 392 -9.20 -4.95 -11.49
CA LEU A 392 -8.29 -4.21 -10.62
C LEU A 392 -6.84 -4.62 -10.85
N GLY A 393 -6.57 -5.90 -11.11
CA GLY A 393 -5.24 -6.36 -11.54
C GLY A 393 -4.76 -5.68 -12.82
N ILE A 394 -5.64 -5.53 -13.83
CA ILE A 394 -5.36 -4.77 -15.06
C ILE A 394 -5.06 -3.31 -14.73
N ALA A 395 -5.83 -2.68 -13.84
CA ALA A 395 -5.62 -1.29 -13.46
C ALA A 395 -4.28 -1.08 -12.74
N CYS A 396 -3.91 -1.98 -11.81
CA CYS A 396 -2.64 -1.92 -11.10
C CYS A 396 -1.44 -2.03 -12.03
N ILE A 397 -1.44 -3.02 -12.94
CA ILE A 397 -0.35 -3.17 -13.90
C ILE A 397 -0.37 -2.05 -14.95
N GLY A 398 -1.55 -1.57 -15.31
CA GLY A 398 -1.75 -0.45 -16.24
C GLY A 398 -1.18 0.87 -15.74
N LEU A 399 -1.15 1.10 -14.42
CA LEU A 399 -0.46 2.25 -13.83
C LEU A 399 1.06 2.22 -14.14
N LEU A 400 1.69 1.05 -14.03
CA LEU A 400 3.10 0.87 -14.37
C LEU A 400 3.35 1.04 -15.88
N TRP A 401 2.43 0.57 -16.71
CA TRP A 401 2.48 0.81 -18.17
C TRP A 401 2.33 2.29 -18.50
N ALA A 402 1.37 2.99 -17.88
CA ALA A 402 1.19 4.44 -18.05
C ALA A 402 2.47 5.20 -17.72
N ASN A 403 3.15 4.81 -16.64
CA ASN A 403 4.44 5.41 -16.27
C ASN A 403 5.51 5.26 -17.37
N ARG A 404 5.53 4.22 -18.14
CA ARG A 404 6.52 4.05 -19.21
C ARG A 404 6.10 4.69 -20.55
N LEU A 405 4.80 4.72 -20.81
CA LEU A 405 4.28 5.18 -22.11
C LEU A 405 3.98 6.68 -22.15
N LEU A 406 3.64 7.30 -21.03
CA LEU A 406 3.40 8.74 -20.99
C LEU A 406 4.73 9.51 -21.13
N PRO A 407 4.76 10.66 -21.87
CA PRO A 407 5.94 11.50 -21.98
C PRO A 407 6.50 11.92 -20.62
N ALA A 408 7.83 11.89 -20.43
CA ALA A 408 8.45 12.21 -19.15
C ALA A 408 8.19 13.68 -18.73
N ALA A 409 8.14 14.60 -19.70
CA ALA A 409 7.92 16.03 -19.46
C ALA A 409 6.43 16.44 -19.41
N LEU A 410 5.49 15.47 -19.34
CA LEU A 410 4.07 15.78 -19.29
C LEU A 410 3.73 16.47 -17.96
N GLU A 411 3.06 17.63 -18.04
CA GLU A 411 2.58 18.33 -16.85
C GLU A 411 1.52 17.52 -16.10
N GLN A 412 1.53 17.60 -14.77
CA GLN A 412 0.62 16.83 -13.88
C GLN A 412 0.59 15.33 -14.20
N ARG A 413 1.73 14.80 -14.56
CA ARG A 413 1.91 13.43 -15.06
C ARG A 413 1.38 12.37 -14.07
N SER A 414 1.59 12.55 -12.77
CA SER A 414 1.04 11.67 -11.72
C SER A 414 -0.49 11.59 -11.75
N GLY A 415 -1.15 12.71 -12.06
CA GLY A 415 -2.60 12.76 -12.25
C GLY A 415 -3.07 11.97 -13.49
N HIS A 416 -2.32 12.04 -14.57
CA HIS A 416 -2.61 11.27 -15.79
C HIS A 416 -2.40 9.76 -15.57
N GLU A 417 -1.34 9.35 -14.88
CA GLU A 417 -1.12 7.95 -14.49
C GLU A 417 -2.30 7.42 -13.65
N THR A 418 -2.73 8.19 -12.67
CA THR A 418 -3.90 7.88 -11.83
C THR A 418 -5.18 7.78 -12.66
N SER A 419 -5.36 8.67 -13.63
CA SER A 419 -6.53 8.64 -14.53
C SER A 419 -6.54 7.37 -15.38
N VAL A 420 -5.39 6.93 -15.91
CA VAL A 420 -5.27 5.67 -16.66
C VAL A 420 -5.68 4.48 -15.78
N PHE A 421 -5.26 4.44 -14.51
CA PHE A 421 -5.69 3.40 -13.59
C PHE A 421 -7.23 3.31 -13.50
N PHE A 422 -7.91 4.41 -13.26
CA PHE A 422 -9.37 4.42 -13.12
C PHE A 422 -10.09 4.16 -14.45
N ILE A 423 -9.58 4.65 -15.57
CA ILE A 423 -10.12 4.37 -16.92
C ILE A 423 -10.05 2.88 -17.20
N LEU A 424 -8.91 2.23 -16.96
CA LEU A 424 -8.77 0.79 -17.18
C LEU A 424 -9.69 -0.02 -16.25
N TRP A 425 -9.82 0.40 -14.99
CA TRP A 425 -10.72 -0.26 -14.07
C TRP A 425 -12.20 -0.10 -14.49
N GLY A 426 -12.62 1.12 -14.87
CA GLY A 426 -13.95 1.39 -15.39
C GLY A 426 -14.24 0.65 -16.70
N THR A 427 -13.27 0.60 -17.62
CA THR A 427 -13.37 -0.17 -18.88
C THR A 427 -13.54 -1.66 -18.59
N SER A 428 -12.87 -2.21 -17.59
CA SER A 428 -13.04 -3.60 -17.18
C SER A 428 -14.47 -3.92 -16.69
N LEU A 429 -15.14 -2.95 -16.03
CA LEU A 429 -16.55 -3.07 -15.63
C LEU A 429 -17.46 -3.13 -16.85
N VAL A 430 -17.28 -2.21 -17.80
CA VAL A 430 -18.06 -2.20 -19.05
C VAL A 430 -17.85 -3.51 -19.81
N HIS A 431 -16.62 -3.93 -20.01
CA HIS A 431 -16.29 -5.20 -20.66
C HIS A 431 -16.94 -6.42 -19.98
N ALA A 432 -16.87 -6.49 -18.63
CA ALA A 432 -17.48 -7.59 -17.88
C ALA A 432 -19.02 -7.57 -17.96
N SER A 433 -19.65 -6.41 -18.12
CA SER A 433 -21.11 -6.28 -18.26
C SER A 433 -21.62 -6.75 -19.61
N LEU A 434 -20.82 -6.58 -20.67
CA LEU A 434 -21.19 -6.91 -22.04
C LEU A 434 -20.99 -8.39 -22.41
N LEU A 435 -20.11 -9.11 -21.71
CA LEU A 435 -19.73 -10.48 -22.06
C LEU A 435 -20.27 -11.52 -21.07
N PRO A 436 -20.48 -12.78 -21.50
CA PRO A 436 -20.73 -13.90 -20.58
C PRO A 436 -19.61 -14.01 -19.54
N THR A 437 -19.98 -14.27 -18.27
CA THR A 437 -19.05 -14.29 -17.13
C THR A 437 -17.78 -15.14 -17.35
N PRO A 438 -17.84 -16.38 -17.88
CA PRO A 438 -16.64 -17.18 -18.11
C PRO A 438 -15.69 -16.57 -19.15
N GLN A 439 -16.27 -15.93 -20.19
CA GLN A 439 -15.52 -15.26 -21.23
C GLN A 439 -14.85 -14.00 -20.70
N ALA A 440 -15.56 -13.18 -19.93
CA ALA A 440 -15.05 -11.98 -19.28
C ALA A 440 -13.87 -12.32 -18.35
N TRP A 441 -13.98 -13.36 -17.52
CA TRP A 441 -12.89 -13.86 -16.67
C TRP A 441 -11.66 -14.22 -17.51
N ARG A 442 -11.83 -15.05 -18.54
CA ARG A 442 -10.72 -15.50 -19.37
C ARG A 442 -10.02 -14.33 -20.01
N GLN A 443 -10.77 -13.39 -20.63
CA GLN A 443 -10.19 -12.28 -21.37
C GLN A 443 -9.48 -11.30 -20.43
N GLN A 444 -10.07 -10.93 -19.30
CA GLN A 444 -9.43 -10.01 -18.36
C GLN A 444 -8.20 -10.62 -17.68
N LEU A 445 -8.24 -11.90 -17.30
CA LEU A 445 -7.07 -12.59 -16.75
C LEU A 445 -5.96 -12.73 -17.80
N SER A 446 -6.30 -13.02 -19.06
CA SER A 446 -5.32 -13.06 -20.15
C SER A 446 -4.71 -11.69 -20.42
N CYS A 447 -5.53 -10.63 -20.40
CA CYS A 447 -5.04 -9.25 -20.54
C CYS A 447 -4.07 -8.89 -19.43
N ALA A 448 -4.45 -9.11 -18.16
CA ALA A 448 -3.58 -8.86 -17.01
C ALA A 448 -2.27 -9.68 -17.09
N ALA A 449 -2.35 -10.95 -17.46
CA ALA A 449 -1.19 -11.81 -17.66
C ALA A 449 -0.26 -11.26 -18.74
N THR A 450 -0.80 -10.89 -19.90
CA THR A 450 -0.01 -10.34 -21.03
C THR A 450 0.68 -9.04 -20.63
N LEU A 451 -0.03 -8.12 -19.98
CA LEU A 451 0.56 -6.87 -19.47
C LEU A 451 1.69 -7.12 -18.47
N CYS A 452 1.51 -8.08 -17.56
CA CYS A 452 2.57 -8.47 -16.61
C CYS A 452 3.79 -9.09 -17.31
N LEU A 453 3.57 -10.00 -18.27
CA LEU A 453 4.64 -10.70 -18.98
C LEU A 453 5.45 -9.77 -19.91
N LEU A 454 4.81 -8.74 -20.45
CA LEU A 454 5.45 -7.77 -21.34
C LEU A 454 6.05 -6.57 -20.62
N LEU A 455 5.74 -6.34 -19.32
CA LEU A 455 6.25 -5.18 -18.57
C LEU A 455 7.78 -5.08 -18.56
N PRO A 456 8.57 -6.16 -18.36
CA PRO A 456 10.03 -6.09 -18.39
C PRO A 456 10.59 -5.56 -19.71
N ALA A 457 9.93 -5.84 -20.83
CA ALA A 457 10.35 -5.31 -22.12
C ALA A 457 10.33 -3.77 -22.17
N LEU A 458 9.37 -3.14 -21.47
CA LEU A 458 9.33 -1.68 -21.31
C LEU A 458 10.42 -1.17 -20.36
N GLY A 459 10.79 -1.94 -19.35
CA GLY A 459 11.90 -1.63 -18.45
C GLY A 459 13.21 -1.50 -19.23
N TRP A 460 13.44 -2.38 -20.18
CA TRP A 460 14.65 -2.40 -21.03
C TRP A 460 14.78 -1.21 -21.99
N LEU A 461 13.69 -0.51 -22.27
CA LEU A 461 13.70 0.70 -23.11
C LEU A 461 14.13 1.96 -22.31
N GLY A 462 14.28 1.87 -21.00
CA GLY A 462 14.68 2.99 -20.13
C GLY A 462 16.12 2.91 -19.67
N PRO A 463 16.68 4.02 -19.15
CA PRO A 463 18.02 4.03 -18.58
C PRO A 463 18.11 3.24 -17.28
N GLY A 464 19.24 2.62 -17.05
CA GLY A 464 19.69 2.06 -15.77
C GLY A 464 18.88 0.87 -15.23
N HIS A 465 19.49 -0.33 -15.31
CA HIS A 465 18.96 -1.52 -14.65
C HIS A 465 19.81 -1.83 -13.42
N ASP A 466 19.15 -1.99 -12.27
CA ASP A 466 19.76 -2.45 -11.05
C ASP A 466 19.02 -3.69 -10.50
N PHE A 467 19.60 -4.32 -9.49
CA PHE A 467 19.04 -5.53 -8.89
C PHE A 467 17.61 -5.38 -8.37
N LYS A 468 17.22 -4.20 -7.85
CA LYS A 468 15.88 -3.96 -7.30
C LYS A 468 14.84 -3.87 -8.39
N ARG A 469 15.16 -3.21 -9.52
CA ARG A 469 14.30 -3.15 -10.71
C ARG A 469 14.10 -4.54 -11.30
N TRP A 470 15.17 -5.32 -11.41
CA TRP A 470 15.10 -6.72 -11.83
C TRP A 470 14.20 -7.56 -10.94
N LEU A 471 14.31 -7.40 -9.63
CA LEU A 471 13.51 -8.16 -8.66
C LEU A 471 12.00 -7.83 -8.81
N LEU A 472 11.65 -6.57 -9.01
CA LEU A 472 10.28 -6.16 -9.30
C LEU A 472 9.78 -6.79 -10.60
N GLU A 473 10.55 -6.70 -11.68
CA GLU A 473 10.18 -7.26 -12.99
C GLU A 473 10.01 -8.77 -12.95
N LEU A 474 10.90 -9.50 -12.29
CA LEU A 474 10.77 -10.95 -12.07
C LEU A 474 9.51 -11.30 -11.25
N THR A 475 9.18 -10.48 -10.25
CA THR A 475 7.96 -10.65 -9.46
C THR A 475 6.72 -10.47 -10.32
N VAL A 476 6.69 -9.43 -11.16
CA VAL A 476 5.58 -9.18 -12.08
C VAL A 476 5.46 -10.29 -13.12
N LEU A 477 6.58 -10.80 -13.64
CA LEU A 477 6.60 -11.98 -14.53
C LEU A 477 5.97 -13.21 -13.84
N ALA A 478 6.36 -13.50 -12.60
CA ALA A 478 5.79 -14.63 -11.85
C ALA A 478 4.28 -14.48 -11.66
N ILE A 479 3.81 -13.26 -11.32
CA ILE A 479 2.38 -12.97 -11.22
C ILE A 479 1.70 -13.17 -12.59
N GLY A 480 2.31 -12.69 -13.69
CA GLY A 480 1.79 -12.87 -15.04
C GLY A 480 1.62 -14.34 -15.42
N LEU A 481 2.59 -15.19 -15.09
CA LEU A 481 2.49 -16.64 -15.31
C LEU A 481 1.33 -17.27 -14.51
N LEU A 482 1.15 -16.89 -13.23
CA LEU A 482 0.04 -17.39 -12.42
C LEU A 482 -1.32 -16.95 -12.96
N LEU A 483 -1.44 -15.70 -13.43
CA LEU A 483 -2.67 -15.19 -14.05
C LEU A 483 -2.95 -15.88 -15.38
N GLY A 484 -1.92 -16.13 -16.19
CA GLY A 484 -2.04 -16.90 -17.45
C GLY A 484 -2.51 -18.33 -17.20
N LEU A 485 -1.97 -19.01 -16.20
CA LEU A 485 -2.44 -20.34 -15.80
C LEU A 485 -3.91 -20.31 -15.33
N ALA A 486 -4.32 -19.29 -14.61
CA ALA A 486 -5.72 -19.11 -14.20
C ALA A 486 -6.64 -18.89 -15.41
N ALA A 487 -6.23 -18.07 -16.39
CA ALA A 487 -6.96 -17.82 -17.63
C ALA A 487 -7.15 -19.09 -18.46
N LEU A 488 -6.10 -19.92 -18.60
CA LEU A 488 -6.16 -21.18 -19.31
C LEU A 488 -7.12 -22.20 -18.66
N ARG A 489 -7.12 -22.26 -17.31
CA ARG A 489 -8.04 -23.14 -16.59
C ARG A 489 -9.50 -22.73 -16.73
N THR A 490 -9.79 -21.43 -16.71
CA THR A 490 -11.16 -20.94 -16.95
C THR A 490 -11.64 -21.22 -18.36
N GLY A 491 -10.77 -21.15 -19.37
CA GLY A 491 -11.07 -21.50 -20.75
C GLY A 491 -11.44 -22.97 -20.93
N ARG A 492 -10.66 -23.89 -20.34
CA ARG A 492 -10.90 -25.33 -20.46
C ARG A 492 -12.25 -25.74 -19.82
N GLN A 493 -12.61 -25.17 -18.71
CA GLN A 493 -13.92 -25.47 -18.05
C GLN A 493 -15.11 -25.00 -18.90
N ALA A 494 -15.00 -23.89 -19.61
CA ALA A 494 -16.02 -23.39 -20.51
C ALA A 494 -16.22 -24.31 -21.74
N VAL A 495 -15.14 -24.81 -22.33
CA VAL A 495 -15.18 -25.74 -23.47
C VAL A 495 -15.78 -27.08 -23.06
N THR A 496 -15.39 -27.64 -21.92
CA THR A 496 -15.94 -28.91 -21.43
C THR A 496 -17.45 -28.78 -21.15
N ALA A 497 -17.91 -27.67 -20.58
CA ALA A 497 -19.33 -27.43 -20.35
C ALA A 497 -20.14 -27.29 -21.66
N ALA A 498 -19.57 -26.64 -22.69
CA ALA A 498 -20.22 -26.54 -24.00
C ALA A 498 -20.34 -27.89 -24.71
N ASN A 499 -19.30 -28.73 -24.64
CA ASN A 499 -19.30 -30.05 -25.26
C ASN A 499 -20.27 -31.01 -24.58
N THR A 500 -20.47 -30.92 -23.25
CA THR A 500 -21.48 -31.74 -22.53
C THR A 500 -22.90 -31.33 -22.84
N VAL A 501 -23.19 -30.07 -23.11
CA VAL A 501 -24.51 -29.59 -23.54
C VAL A 501 -24.78 -30.02 -24.98
N GLY A 502 -23.82 -29.83 -25.89
CA GLY A 502 -23.97 -30.27 -27.30
C GLY A 502 -24.12 -31.78 -27.46
N SER A 503 -23.44 -32.59 -26.63
CA SER A 503 -23.59 -34.04 -26.65
C SER A 503 -24.94 -34.51 -26.06
N ALA A 504 -25.52 -33.77 -25.11
CA ALA A 504 -26.85 -34.05 -24.55
C ALA A 504 -27.99 -33.71 -25.55
N GLU A 505 -27.83 -32.60 -26.30
CA GLU A 505 -28.76 -32.22 -27.37
C GLU A 505 -28.72 -33.20 -28.55
N ALA A 506 -27.50 -33.66 -28.93
CA ALA A 506 -27.34 -34.66 -29.98
C ALA A 506 -27.87 -36.06 -29.60
N ALA A 507 -27.88 -36.41 -28.31
CA ALA A 507 -28.44 -37.67 -27.80
C ALA A 507 -29.95 -37.64 -27.59
N GLY A 508 -30.59 -36.47 -27.57
CA GLY A 508 -32.03 -36.27 -27.41
C GLY A 508 -32.84 -36.19 -28.73
N VAL A 509 -32.17 -36.33 -29.88
CA VAL A 509 -32.78 -36.27 -31.24
C VAL A 509 -32.91 -37.67 -31.88
N ASN A 510 -32.93 -38.75 -31.09
CA ASN A 510 -33.27 -40.09 -31.59
C ASN A 510 -34.49 -40.67 -30.85
#